data_c5aa28a22235150f1fcca6399a3c6953
#
_entry.id   c5aa28a22235150f1fcca6399a3c6953
#
_cell.length_a   1.000
_cell.length_b   1.000
_cell.length_c   1.000
_cell.angle_alpha   90.00
_cell.angle_beta   90.00
_cell.angle_gamma   90.00
#
_symmetry.space_group_name_H-M   'P 1'
#
loop_
_entity.id
_entity.type
_entity.pdbx_description
1 polymer ?
#
loop_
_entity_poly.entity_id
_entity_poly.type
_entity_poly.pdbx_seq_one_letter_code
_entity_poly.pdbx_strand_id
1 'polypeptide(L)'
;PEIRVRGTNSINGYKPLYVVDGLFNDNINFLNPQDIESMEILKDPSSLAIFGVRGANGVIIITTKKAKEGQTRVNINGSFGFKSITDKIALTDAEGFKLLYNEQLRNEGNPEYNFSDWTGNTNWQDEIFQTGFITNNNISITGASDKNSFYLGAGYAYEQGNIKHEKYSKITLNISNDYKMTDNLKVGFQFNGARMLPADTKSVATALRAAPVAHVFNSEYGLYTSLP
;
A
#
# COMPACT_ATOMS: atom_id res chain seq x y z
N PRO A 1 -3.07 0.35 5.56
CA PRO A 1 -3.21 0.56 7.00
C PRO A 1 -4.65 0.87 7.35
N GLU A 2 -5.16 0.27 8.43
CA GLU A 2 -6.49 0.56 8.96
C GLU A 2 -6.38 1.69 9.99
N ILE A 3 -7.22 2.72 9.80
CA ILE A 3 -7.30 3.83 10.75
C ILE A 3 -8.49 3.57 11.67
N ARG A 4 -8.26 3.62 12.97
CA ARG A 4 -9.29 3.50 14.02
C ARG A 4 -9.28 4.77 14.86
N VAL A 5 -10.45 5.35 15.04
CA VAL A 5 -10.63 6.58 15.85
C VAL A 5 -11.13 6.26 17.25
N ARG A 6 -11.95 5.22 17.40
CA ARG A 6 -12.48 4.69 18.67
C ARG A 6 -12.31 3.17 18.76
N GLY A 7 -12.51 2.61 19.96
CA GLY A 7 -12.48 1.16 20.20
C GLY A 7 -13.57 0.41 19.42
N THR A 8 -13.46 -0.91 19.34
CA THR A 8 -14.29 -1.82 18.57
C THR A 8 -15.65 -2.10 19.23
N ASN A 9 -16.47 -1.11 19.46
CA ASN A 9 -17.79 -1.26 20.09
C ASN A 9 -18.94 -1.41 19.09
N SER A 10 -18.67 -1.59 17.80
CA SER A 10 -19.70 -1.71 16.78
C SER A 10 -19.70 -3.08 16.13
N ILE A 11 -20.87 -3.72 16.08
CA ILE A 11 -21.11 -4.99 15.36
C ILE A 11 -20.97 -4.78 13.84
N ASN A 12 -21.14 -3.56 13.34
CA ASN A 12 -21.13 -3.22 11.91
C ASN A 12 -19.78 -2.66 11.41
N GLY A 13 -18.69 -2.85 12.16
CA GLY A 13 -17.36 -2.40 11.76
C GLY A 13 -16.88 -1.17 12.53
N TYR A 14 -15.62 -0.82 12.33
CA TYR A 14 -14.89 0.20 13.10
C TYR A 14 -14.35 1.34 12.21
N LYS A 15 -14.67 1.32 10.91
CA LYS A 15 -14.15 2.33 9.98
C LYS A 15 -14.76 3.70 10.28
N PRO A 16 -13.95 4.76 10.37
CA PRO A 16 -14.44 6.11 10.47
C PRO A 16 -15.07 6.57 9.15
N LEU A 17 -15.94 7.55 9.24
CA LEU A 17 -16.45 8.28 8.08
C LEU A 17 -15.38 9.29 7.63
N TYR A 18 -15.07 9.31 6.36
CA TYR A 18 -14.22 10.34 5.77
C TYR A 18 -15.09 11.43 5.13
N VAL A 19 -14.78 12.68 5.43
CA VAL A 19 -15.43 13.85 4.81
C VAL A 19 -14.33 14.64 4.10
N VAL A 20 -14.30 14.54 2.78
CA VAL A 20 -13.30 15.22 1.95
C VAL A 20 -13.97 16.43 1.28
N ASP A 21 -13.54 17.63 1.64
CA ASP A 21 -14.09 18.88 1.16
C ASP A 21 -15.64 18.95 1.25
N GLY A 22 -16.19 18.39 2.33
CA GLY A 22 -17.63 18.32 2.58
C GLY A 22 -18.35 17.11 1.98
N LEU A 23 -17.67 16.27 1.18
CA LEU A 23 -18.26 15.07 0.58
C LEU A 23 -17.93 13.82 1.40
N PHE A 24 -18.95 12.98 1.61
CA PHE A 24 -18.83 11.73 2.36
C PHE A 24 -18.17 10.64 1.53
N ASN A 25 -17.15 10.00 2.10
CA ASN A 25 -16.38 8.93 1.45
C ASN A 25 -16.17 7.76 2.41
N ASP A 26 -16.15 6.55 1.90
CA ASP A 26 -15.87 5.33 2.68
C ASP A 26 -14.36 5.04 2.80
N ASN A 27 -13.56 5.66 1.96
CA ASN A 27 -12.09 5.59 1.99
C ASN A 27 -11.48 6.82 1.31
N ILE A 28 -10.19 7.01 1.54
CA ILE A 28 -9.39 8.11 0.96
C ILE A 28 -8.28 7.64 0.02
N ASN A 29 -8.41 6.44 -0.50
CA ASN A 29 -7.38 5.87 -1.38
C ASN A 29 -7.17 6.67 -2.67
N PHE A 30 -8.18 7.44 -3.09
CA PHE A 30 -8.10 8.31 -4.26
C PHE A 30 -7.29 9.59 -4.01
N LEU A 31 -7.09 10.00 -2.75
CA LEU A 31 -6.32 11.21 -2.45
C LEU A 31 -4.82 10.97 -2.52
N ASN A 32 -4.11 11.98 -2.98
CA ASN A 32 -2.69 12.09 -2.77
C ASN A 32 -2.44 12.80 -1.42
N PRO A 33 -1.66 12.25 -0.49
CA PRO A 33 -1.36 12.92 0.77
C PRO A 33 -0.78 14.34 0.60
N GLN A 34 -0.08 14.58 -0.49
CA GLN A 34 0.50 15.90 -0.78
C GLN A 34 -0.56 16.96 -1.17
N ASP A 35 -1.76 16.55 -1.53
CA ASP A 35 -2.87 17.46 -1.85
C ASP A 35 -3.70 17.83 -0.60
N ILE A 36 -3.40 17.24 0.55
CA ILE A 36 -4.08 17.53 1.81
C ILE A 36 -3.50 18.82 2.42
N GLU A 37 -4.39 19.76 2.76
CA GLU A 37 -4.06 20.96 3.52
C GLU A 37 -4.18 20.72 5.02
N SER A 38 -5.32 20.12 5.45
CA SER A 38 -5.56 19.79 6.85
C SER A 38 -6.33 18.48 7.01
N MET A 39 -6.16 17.86 8.16
CA MET A 39 -6.91 16.68 8.57
C MET A 39 -7.33 16.86 10.03
N GLU A 40 -8.64 16.79 10.27
CA GLU A 40 -9.23 16.92 11.59
C GLU A 40 -9.97 15.65 11.96
N ILE A 41 -9.81 15.20 13.22
CA ILE A 41 -10.46 13.99 13.71
C ILE A 41 -11.51 14.39 14.75
N LEU A 42 -12.77 14.17 14.41
CA LEU A 42 -13.89 14.37 15.32
C LEU A 42 -14.19 13.07 16.07
N LYS A 43 -14.11 13.14 17.37
CA LYS A 43 -14.36 12.00 18.28
C LYS A 43 -15.43 12.28 19.33
N ASP A 44 -15.79 13.56 19.54
CA ASP A 44 -16.73 13.97 20.57
C ASP A 44 -18.18 13.80 20.09
N PRO A 45 -19.08 13.25 20.91
CA PRO A 45 -20.47 12.99 20.52
C PRO A 45 -21.21 14.22 20.00
N SER A 46 -20.94 15.40 20.55
CA SER A 46 -21.53 16.66 20.12
C SER A 46 -21.13 17.03 18.68
N SER A 47 -19.86 16.85 18.34
CA SER A 47 -19.35 17.12 16.98
C SER A 47 -19.82 16.07 15.98
N LEU A 48 -20.06 14.83 16.43
CA LEU A 48 -20.51 13.72 15.57
C LEU A 48 -22.00 13.78 15.26
N ALA A 49 -22.79 14.48 16.05
CA ALA A 49 -24.25 14.53 15.92
C ALA A 49 -24.73 15.00 14.53
N ILE A 50 -24.00 15.91 13.91
CA ILE A 50 -24.32 16.41 12.55
C ILE A 50 -24.12 15.38 11.44
N PHE A 51 -23.35 14.31 11.70
CA PHE A 51 -23.08 13.23 10.74
C PHE A 51 -23.98 12.00 10.96
N GLY A 52 -24.86 12.05 11.98
CA GLY A 52 -25.81 10.99 12.32
C GLY A 52 -25.12 9.64 12.58
N VAL A 53 -25.82 8.56 12.27
CA VAL A 53 -25.31 7.18 12.46
C VAL A 53 -24.01 6.88 11.72
N ARG A 54 -23.75 7.54 10.59
CA ARG A 54 -22.51 7.33 9.82
C ARG A 54 -21.26 7.84 10.57
N GLY A 55 -21.44 8.81 11.46
CA GLY A 55 -20.36 9.36 12.29
C GLY A 55 -20.06 8.55 13.56
N ALA A 56 -20.81 7.49 13.87
CA ALA A 56 -20.73 6.77 15.16
C ALA A 56 -19.33 6.23 15.49
N ASN A 57 -18.54 5.87 14.49
CA ASN A 57 -17.16 5.36 14.64
C ASN A 57 -16.10 6.48 14.61
N GLY A 58 -16.51 7.74 14.61
CA GLY A 58 -15.67 8.92 14.42
C GLY A 58 -15.70 9.42 12.98
N VAL A 59 -15.35 10.69 12.82
CA VAL A 59 -15.29 11.35 11.50
C VAL A 59 -13.91 11.94 11.30
N ILE A 60 -13.36 11.74 10.12
CA ILE A 60 -12.11 12.36 9.68
C ILE A 60 -12.43 13.35 8.57
N ILE A 61 -12.31 14.65 8.90
CA ILE A 61 -12.49 15.72 7.95
C ILE A 61 -11.17 16.01 7.27
N ILE A 62 -11.17 16.00 5.97
CA ILE A 62 -10.02 16.30 5.14
C ILE A 62 -10.30 17.49 4.26
N THR A 63 -9.47 18.51 4.35
CA THR A 63 -9.52 19.68 3.48
C THR A 63 -8.36 19.57 2.49
N THR A 64 -8.67 19.65 1.20
CA THR A 64 -7.64 19.66 0.16
C THR A 64 -7.11 21.07 -0.05
N LYS A 65 -5.87 21.15 -0.56
CA LYS A 65 -5.22 22.42 -0.88
C LYS A 65 -6.03 23.19 -1.90
N LYS A 66 -6.29 24.46 -1.59
CA LYS A 66 -6.89 25.43 -2.49
C LYS A 66 -5.92 26.56 -2.79
N ALA A 67 -6.11 27.23 -3.91
CA ALA A 67 -5.31 28.38 -4.24
C ALA A 67 -5.59 29.53 -3.26
N LYS A 68 -4.54 30.24 -2.85
CA LYS A 68 -4.61 31.49 -2.11
C LYS A 68 -4.48 32.65 -3.08
N GLU A 69 -5.17 33.75 -2.84
CA GLU A 69 -5.18 34.93 -3.71
C GLU A 69 -3.78 35.42 -4.08
N GLY A 70 -3.62 35.86 -5.31
CA GLY A 70 -2.54 36.70 -5.78
C GLY A 70 -1.48 36.06 -6.65
N GLN A 71 -1.29 34.73 -6.71
CA GLN A 71 -0.22 34.14 -7.53
C GLN A 71 -0.51 32.73 -8.00
N THR A 72 -0.23 32.48 -9.27
CA THR A 72 -0.13 31.11 -9.76
C THR A 72 1.17 30.46 -9.23
N ARG A 73 1.04 29.30 -8.61
CA ARG A 73 2.16 28.52 -8.08
C ARG A 73 2.20 27.14 -8.72
N VAL A 74 3.37 26.74 -9.11
CA VAL A 74 3.66 25.36 -9.55
C VAL A 74 4.50 24.70 -8.47
N ASN A 75 4.04 23.56 -7.95
CA ASN A 75 4.80 22.76 -7.00
C ASN A 75 5.13 21.43 -7.66
N ILE A 76 6.39 21.05 -7.60
CA ILE A 76 6.87 19.76 -8.07
C ILE A 76 7.59 19.10 -6.90
N ASN A 77 7.12 17.92 -6.52
CA ASN A 77 7.71 17.12 -5.47
C ASN A 77 8.02 15.74 -6.02
N GLY A 78 9.23 15.28 -5.82
CA GLY A 78 9.67 13.94 -6.18
C GLY A 78 10.44 13.31 -5.03
N SER A 79 10.19 12.04 -4.79
CA SER A 79 10.98 11.23 -3.88
C SER A 79 11.22 9.85 -4.47
N PHE A 80 12.36 9.29 -4.16
CA PHE A 80 12.69 7.92 -4.49
C PHE A 80 13.48 7.29 -3.35
N GLY A 81 13.41 5.98 -3.26
CA GLY A 81 14.11 5.23 -2.23
C GLY A 81 14.19 3.76 -2.58
N PHE A 82 15.01 3.07 -1.81
CA PHE A 82 15.13 1.63 -1.87
C PHE A 82 14.72 1.04 -0.53
N LYS A 83 14.12 -0.13 -0.56
CA LYS A 83 13.81 -0.90 0.63
C LYS A 83 14.42 -2.28 0.50
N SER A 84 15.03 -2.76 1.56
CA SER A 84 15.60 -4.09 1.64
C SER A 84 15.09 -4.78 2.90
N ILE A 85 15.14 -6.10 2.90
CA ILE A 85 14.89 -6.89 4.09
C ILE A 85 16.11 -6.76 4.99
N THR A 86 15.90 -6.39 6.24
CA THR A 86 16.96 -6.24 7.23
C THR A 86 17.46 -7.59 7.74
N ASP A 87 16.51 -8.52 8.00
CA ASP A 87 16.81 -9.82 8.56
C ASP A 87 16.05 -10.93 7.83
N LYS A 88 16.70 -12.07 7.66
CA LYS A 88 16.12 -13.29 7.16
C LYS A 88 16.06 -14.32 8.28
N ILE A 89 15.11 -15.24 8.19
CA ILE A 89 14.99 -16.32 9.15
C ILE A 89 16.15 -17.29 8.89
N ALA A 90 16.92 -17.59 9.94
CA ALA A 90 17.95 -18.64 9.83
C ALA A 90 17.28 -20.00 9.66
N LEU A 91 17.44 -20.59 8.48
CA LEU A 91 16.94 -21.91 8.16
C LEU A 91 18.14 -22.87 8.03
N THR A 92 17.87 -24.16 8.19
CA THR A 92 18.86 -25.18 7.93
C THR A 92 19.19 -25.27 6.44
N ASP A 93 20.42 -25.61 6.13
CA ASP A 93 20.87 -25.94 4.77
C ASP A 93 20.45 -27.35 4.34
N ALA A 94 20.87 -27.77 3.15
CA ALA A 94 20.54 -29.09 2.63
C ALA A 94 21.10 -30.24 3.49
N GLU A 95 22.29 -30.11 4.05
CA GLU A 95 22.90 -31.16 4.87
C GLU A 95 22.17 -31.29 6.21
N GLY A 96 21.90 -30.17 6.88
CA GLY A 96 21.10 -30.18 8.10
C GLY A 96 19.67 -30.67 7.89
N PHE A 97 19.06 -30.33 6.75
CA PHE A 97 17.74 -30.83 6.38
C PHE A 97 17.74 -32.36 6.23
N LYS A 98 18.70 -32.95 5.47
CA LYS A 98 18.82 -34.39 5.29
C LYS A 98 19.01 -35.13 6.62
N LEU A 99 19.84 -34.54 7.50
CA LEU A 99 20.10 -35.10 8.83
C LEU A 99 18.81 -35.14 9.66
N LEU A 100 18.13 -34.01 9.78
CA LEU A 100 16.89 -33.89 10.59
C LEU A 100 15.78 -34.79 10.03
N TYR A 101 15.63 -34.83 8.70
CA TYR A 101 14.61 -35.65 8.05
C TYR A 101 14.81 -37.12 8.31
N ASN A 102 16.07 -37.63 8.18
CA ASN A 102 16.39 -39.02 8.45
C ASN A 102 16.33 -39.34 9.95
N GLU A 103 16.64 -38.40 10.83
CA GLU A 103 16.43 -38.54 12.26
C GLU A 103 14.95 -38.71 12.61
N GLN A 104 14.09 -37.92 12.00
CA GLN A 104 12.63 -38.05 12.16
C GLN A 104 12.18 -39.45 11.71
N LEU A 105 12.58 -39.90 10.52
CA LEU A 105 12.21 -41.21 10.03
C LEU A 105 12.68 -42.37 10.99
N ARG A 106 13.89 -42.27 11.51
CA ARG A 106 14.38 -43.23 12.51
C ARG A 106 13.53 -43.24 13.78
N ASN A 107 13.17 -42.08 14.27
CA ASN A 107 12.33 -41.95 15.47
C ASN A 107 10.92 -42.52 15.25
N GLU A 108 10.43 -42.50 14.03
CA GLU A 108 9.14 -43.07 13.62
C GLU A 108 9.23 -44.58 13.31
N GLY A 109 10.46 -45.18 13.35
CA GLY A 109 10.70 -46.59 13.00
C GLY A 109 10.72 -46.86 11.49
N ASN A 110 10.86 -45.81 10.68
CA ASN A 110 10.95 -45.89 9.23
C ASN A 110 12.41 -45.98 8.76
N PRO A 111 12.68 -46.59 7.58
CA PRO A 111 13.99 -46.55 6.98
C PRO A 111 14.40 -45.15 6.56
N GLU A 112 15.69 -44.84 6.58
CA GLU A 112 16.22 -43.58 6.12
C GLU A 112 15.93 -43.36 4.63
N TYR A 113 15.66 -42.10 4.26
CA TYR A 113 15.46 -41.69 2.88
C TYR A 113 16.81 -41.52 2.18
N ASN A 114 16.92 -42.04 0.96
CA ASN A 114 18.10 -41.85 0.13
C ASN A 114 18.03 -40.53 -0.64
N PHE A 115 18.87 -39.58 -0.29
CA PHE A 115 18.98 -38.26 -0.92
C PHE A 115 20.00 -38.19 -2.08
N SER A 116 20.46 -39.33 -2.67
CA SER A 116 21.48 -39.31 -3.72
C SER A 116 21.13 -38.42 -4.92
N ASP A 117 19.85 -38.38 -5.27
CA ASP A 117 19.33 -37.60 -6.41
C ASP A 117 19.00 -36.12 -6.05
N TRP A 118 19.11 -35.78 -4.76
CA TRP A 118 18.81 -34.46 -4.24
C TRP A 118 20.09 -33.70 -3.94
N THR A 119 20.66 -33.06 -4.97
CA THR A 119 21.97 -32.42 -4.92
C THR A 119 21.89 -30.91 -4.73
N GLY A 120 20.66 -30.32 -4.62
CA GLY A 120 20.47 -28.92 -4.39
C GLY A 120 20.86 -28.45 -2.98
N ASN A 121 21.18 -27.18 -2.85
CA ASN A 121 21.35 -26.48 -1.59
C ASN A 121 20.81 -25.04 -1.76
N THR A 122 19.49 -24.92 -1.85
CA THR A 122 18.82 -23.69 -2.21
C THR A 122 18.35 -22.94 -0.98
N ASN A 123 18.80 -21.70 -0.83
CA ASN A 123 18.17 -20.75 0.10
C ASN A 123 16.99 -20.08 -0.58
N TRP A 124 15.80 -20.61 -0.36
CA TRP A 124 14.58 -20.11 -0.98
C TRP A 124 14.25 -18.68 -0.62
N GLN A 125 14.73 -18.15 0.51
CA GLN A 125 14.56 -16.74 0.84
C GLN A 125 15.37 -15.85 -0.11
N ASP A 126 16.57 -16.25 -0.51
CA ASP A 126 17.40 -15.50 -1.46
C ASP A 126 16.78 -15.51 -2.86
N GLU A 127 16.06 -16.59 -3.19
CA GLU A 127 15.39 -16.71 -4.48
C GLU A 127 14.14 -15.82 -4.60
N ILE A 128 13.43 -15.58 -3.52
CA ILE A 128 12.20 -14.82 -3.55
C ILE A 128 12.38 -13.34 -3.22
N PHE A 129 13.41 -12.99 -2.45
CA PHE A 129 13.62 -11.63 -1.99
C PHE A 129 14.44 -10.79 -2.99
N GLN A 130 14.15 -9.51 -2.98
CA GLN A 130 14.85 -8.50 -3.77
C GLN A 130 14.89 -7.16 -3.03
N THR A 131 15.79 -6.29 -3.45
CA THR A 131 15.71 -4.87 -3.06
C THR A 131 14.60 -4.22 -3.85
N GLY A 132 13.62 -3.67 -3.14
CA GLY A 132 12.51 -2.94 -3.72
C GLY A 132 12.86 -1.50 -4.03
N PHE A 133 12.15 -0.90 -4.97
CA PHE A 133 12.27 0.52 -5.35
C PHE A 133 10.95 1.23 -5.07
N ILE A 134 11.03 2.42 -4.49
CA ILE A 134 9.86 3.26 -4.21
C ILE A 134 10.08 4.61 -4.87
N THR A 135 9.06 5.13 -5.55
CA THR A 135 9.03 6.51 -6.00
C THR A 135 7.66 7.13 -5.83
N ASN A 136 7.67 8.41 -5.45
CA ASN A 136 6.48 9.24 -5.28
C ASN A 136 6.73 10.57 -5.95
N ASN A 137 5.96 10.89 -6.97
CA ASN A 137 6.09 12.11 -7.74
C ASN A 137 4.74 12.83 -7.77
N ASN A 138 4.76 14.13 -7.55
CA ASN A 138 3.57 14.97 -7.58
C ASN A 138 3.89 16.31 -8.26
N ILE A 139 2.99 16.72 -9.12
CA ILE A 139 2.97 18.07 -9.67
C ILE A 139 1.62 18.70 -9.33
N SER A 140 1.63 19.94 -8.88
CA SER A 140 0.41 20.70 -8.70
C SER A 140 0.55 22.13 -9.16
N ILE A 141 -0.54 22.65 -9.69
CA ILE A 141 -0.67 24.03 -10.14
C ILE A 141 -1.86 24.63 -9.39
N THR A 142 -1.63 25.75 -8.74
CA THR A 142 -2.67 26.52 -8.05
C THR A 142 -2.64 27.94 -8.53
N GLY A 143 -3.82 28.54 -8.69
CA GLY A 143 -3.93 29.95 -9.03
C GLY A 143 -5.24 30.53 -8.53
N ALA A 144 -5.20 31.76 -8.08
CA ALA A 144 -6.40 32.48 -7.67
C ALA A 144 -6.33 33.95 -8.09
N SER A 145 -7.48 34.45 -8.48
CA SER A 145 -7.80 35.88 -8.69
C SER A 145 -9.03 36.23 -7.87
N ASP A 146 -9.44 37.48 -7.91
CA ASP A 146 -10.62 37.96 -7.19
C ASP A 146 -11.91 37.16 -7.50
N LYS A 147 -11.99 36.58 -8.69
CA LYS A 147 -13.18 35.87 -9.19
C LYS A 147 -12.99 34.37 -9.38
N ASN A 148 -11.78 33.91 -9.50
CA ASN A 148 -11.53 32.50 -9.84
C ASN A 148 -10.41 31.92 -8.99
N SER A 149 -10.60 30.72 -8.46
CA SER A 149 -9.56 29.93 -7.84
C SER A 149 -9.56 28.52 -8.40
N PHE A 150 -8.39 28.00 -8.72
CA PHE A 150 -8.25 26.66 -9.26
C PHE A 150 -7.08 25.90 -8.63
N TYR A 151 -7.26 24.61 -8.57
CA TYR A 151 -6.23 23.62 -8.22
C TYR A 151 -6.22 22.52 -9.27
N LEU A 152 -5.04 22.17 -9.75
CA LEU A 152 -4.80 21.01 -10.59
C LEU A 152 -3.62 20.24 -9.99
N GLY A 153 -3.84 18.99 -9.59
CA GLY A 153 -2.82 18.11 -9.04
C GLY A 153 -2.79 16.78 -9.78
N ALA A 154 -1.60 16.30 -10.09
CA ALA A 154 -1.36 14.96 -10.64
C ALA A 154 -0.26 14.26 -9.85
N GLY A 155 -0.50 13.02 -9.47
CA GLY A 155 0.45 12.24 -8.69
C GLY A 155 0.68 10.86 -9.29
N TYR A 156 1.91 10.37 -9.16
CA TYR A 156 2.32 9.02 -9.50
C TYR A 156 3.13 8.41 -8.36
N ALA A 157 2.64 7.29 -7.84
CA ALA A 157 3.34 6.47 -6.87
C ALA A 157 3.61 5.10 -7.47
N TYR A 158 4.83 4.62 -7.30
CA TYR A 158 5.23 3.27 -7.68
C TYR A 158 6.05 2.65 -6.58
N GLU A 159 5.77 1.39 -6.28
CA GLU A 159 6.47 0.60 -5.29
C GLU A 159 6.70 -0.81 -5.82
N GLN A 160 7.94 -1.21 -5.88
CA GLN A 160 8.36 -2.57 -6.07
C GLN A 160 8.55 -3.21 -4.70
N GLY A 161 7.90 -4.34 -4.47
CA GLY A 161 7.97 -5.08 -3.20
C GLY A 161 9.35 -5.71 -2.95
N ASN A 162 9.57 -6.14 -1.71
CA ASN A 162 10.74 -6.91 -1.34
C ASN A 162 10.66 -8.37 -1.80
N ILE A 163 9.47 -8.82 -2.23
CA ILE A 163 9.28 -10.11 -2.87
C ILE A 163 9.26 -9.89 -4.38
N LYS A 164 9.95 -10.75 -5.13
CA LYS A 164 9.97 -10.68 -6.59
C LYS A 164 8.55 -10.70 -7.15
N HIS A 165 8.30 -9.90 -8.19
CA HIS A 165 7.02 -9.72 -8.88
C HIS A 165 5.95 -8.93 -8.12
N GLU A 166 6.16 -8.54 -6.87
CA GLU A 166 5.26 -7.60 -6.19
C GLU A 166 5.48 -6.18 -6.71
N LYS A 167 4.42 -5.59 -7.26
CA LYS A 167 4.44 -4.22 -7.77
C LYS A 167 3.13 -3.53 -7.42
N TYR A 168 3.23 -2.33 -6.92
CA TYR A 168 2.11 -1.44 -6.68
C TYR A 168 2.29 -0.18 -7.50
N SER A 169 1.23 0.32 -8.11
CA SER A 169 1.25 1.64 -8.72
C SER A 169 -0.07 2.37 -8.51
N LYS A 170 0.02 3.68 -8.39
CA LYS A 170 -1.12 4.57 -8.20
C LYS A 170 -0.91 5.84 -9.00
N ILE A 171 -1.92 6.21 -9.79
CA ILE A 171 -2.01 7.51 -10.46
C ILE A 171 -3.18 8.24 -9.81
N THR A 172 -3.00 9.50 -9.47
CA THR A 172 -4.05 10.38 -8.94
C THR A 172 -4.18 11.63 -9.81
N LEU A 173 -5.41 12.12 -9.94
CA LEU A 173 -5.74 13.38 -10.60
C LEU A 173 -6.78 14.10 -9.75
N ASN A 174 -6.46 15.32 -9.33
CA ASN A 174 -7.34 16.16 -8.53
C ASN A 174 -7.50 17.51 -9.22
N ILE A 175 -8.71 17.90 -9.48
CA ILE A 175 -9.05 19.17 -10.13
C ILE A 175 -10.13 19.83 -9.29
N SER A 176 -9.92 21.08 -8.95
CA SER A 176 -10.99 21.91 -8.39
C SER A 176 -10.95 23.31 -8.99
N ASN A 177 -12.13 23.88 -9.15
CA ASN A 177 -12.27 25.25 -9.58
C ASN A 177 -13.48 25.86 -8.87
N ASP A 178 -13.29 27.04 -8.28
CA ASP A 178 -14.34 27.87 -7.69
C ASP A 178 -14.38 29.21 -8.41
N TYR A 179 -15.51 29.55 -8.98
CA TYR A 179 -15.75 30.81 -9.70
C TYR A 179 -16.81 31.66 -9.01
N LYS A 180 -16.45 32.88 -8.65
CA LYS A 180 -17.34 33.87 -8.08
C LYS A 180 -18.07 34.60 -9.22
N MET A 181 -19.29 34.17 -9.53
CA MET A 181 -20.08 34.69 -10.62
C MET A 181 -20.60 36.11 -10.28
N THR A 182 -21.06 36.29 -9.03
CA THR A 182 -21.46 37.58 -8.45
C THR A 182 -20.96 37.64 -7.00
N ASP A 183 -21.18 38.77 -6.29
CA ASP A 183 -20.82 38.87 -4.88
C ASP A 183 -21.54 37.84 -3.99
N ASN A 184 -22.71 37.40 -4.42
CA ASN A 184 -23.55 36.48 -3.68
C ASN A 184 -23.63 35.08 -4.28
N LEU A 185 -23.02 34.83 -5.45
CA LEU A 185 -23.10 33.55 -6.14
C LEU A 185 -21.72 33.05 -6.50
N LYS A 186 -21.37 31.87 -5.93
CA LYS A 186 -20.19 31.10 -6.30
C LYS A 186 -20.60 29.78 -6.94
N VAL A 187 -19.93 29.41 -8.00
CA VAL A 187 -20.11 28.13 -8.69
C VAL A 187 -18.76 27.43 -8.72
N GLY A 188 -18.73 26.19 -8.29
CA GLY A 188 -17.49 25.43 -8.28
C GLY A 188 -17.72 23.98 -8.69
N PHE A 189 -16.66 23.33 -9.09
CA PHE A 189 -16.63 21.90 -9.29
C PHE A 189 -15.36 21.30 -8.69
N GLN A 190 -15.46 20.03 -8.32
CA GLN A 190 -14.32 19.23 -7.85
C GLN A 190 -14.37 17.85 -8.49
N PHE A 191 -13.21 17.41 -8.96
CA PHE A 191 -13.00 16.08 -9.49
C PHE A 191 -11.78 15.45 -8.82
N ASN A 192 -11.97 14.27 -8.23
CA ASN A 192 -10.90 13.47 -7.65
C ASN A 192 -10.94 12.08 -8.31
N GLY A 193 -9.86 11.70 -8.95
CA GLY A 193 -9.74 10.43 -9.63
C GLY A 193 -8.46 9.71 -9.23
N ALA A 194 -8.53 8.39 -9.13
CA ALA A 194 -7.35 7.55 -8.95
C ALA A 194 -7.48 6.23 -9.69
N ARG A 195 -6.37 5.77 -10.24
CA ARG A 195 -6.20 4.40 -10.72
C ARG A 195 -5.13 3.74 -9.90
N MET A 196 -5.48 2.62 -9.27
CA MET A 196 -4.56 1.81 -8.48
C MET A 196 -4.43 0.42 -9.11
N LEU A 197 -3.20 -0.06 -9.20
CA LEU A 197 -2.88 -1.44 -9.47
C LEU A 197 -2.30 -2.00 -8.17
N PRO A 198 -3.09 -2.79 -7.41
CA PRO A 198 -2.64 -3.34 -6.14
C PRO A 198 -1.49 -4.32 -6.36
N ALA A 199 -0.64 -4.45 -5.35
CA ALA A 199 0.38 -5.48 -5.36
C ALA A 199 -0.28 -6.87 -5.29
N ASP A 200 0.21 -7.77 -6.13
CA ASP A 200 -0.10 -9.19 -6.01
C ASP A 200 0.79 -9.77 -4.91
N THR A 201 0.26 -9.83 -3.69
CA THR A 201 1.01 -10.30 -2.52
C THR A 201 1.29 -11.79 -2.62
N LYS A 202 2.57 -12.15 -2.62
CA LYS A 202 3.03 -13.53 -2.63
C LYS A 202 3.29 -14.03 -1.21
N SER A 203 3.03 -15.31 -0.98
CA SER A 203 3.25 -15.91 0.33
C SER A 203 4.74 -16.28 0.51
N VAL A 204 5.34 -15.76 1.57
CA VAL A 204 6.69 -16.17 2.00
C VAL A 204 6.65 -17.56 2.65
N ALA A 205 5.51 -17.97 3.20
CA ALA A 205 5.39 -19.22 3.94
C ALA A 205 5.76 -20.46 3.11
N THR A 206 5.45 -20.46 1.82
CA THR A 206 5.82 -21.56 0.91
C THR A 206 7.33 -21.67 0.77
N ALA A 207 8.04 -20.56 0.59
CA ALA A 207 9.49 -20.55 0.49
C ALA A 207 10.18 -20.97 1.81
N LEU A 208 9.60 -20.60 2.97
CA LEU A 208 10.14 -21.01 4.28
C LEU A 208 9.97 -22.51 4.57
N ARG A 209 8.98 -23.15 3.93
CA ARG A 209 8.70 -24.59 4.10
C ARG A 209 9.34 -25.44 3.00
N ALA A 210 9.87 -24.82 1.96
CA ALA A 210 10.45 -25.53 0.85
C ALA A 210 11.74 -26.23 1.25
N ALA A 211 11.90 -27.50 0.84
CA ALA A 211 13.08 -28.27 1.13
C ALA A 211 14.32 -27.68 0.42
N PRO A 212 15.40 -27.40 1.14
CA PRO A 212 16.59 -26.80 0.56
C PRO A 212 17.34 -27.73 -0.41
N VAL A 213 17.05 -29.02 -0.38
CA VAL A 213 17.68 -30.03 -1.26
C VAL A 213 17.24 -29.94 -2.72
N ALA A 214 16.16 -29.18 -3.03
CA ALA A 214 15.68 -29.00 -4.37
C ALA A 214 16.42 -27.86 -5.08
N HIS A 215 16.67 -28.02 -6.38
CA HIS A 215 17.17 -26.94 -7.24
C HIS A 215 16.05 -26.00 -7.65
N VAL A 216 16.35 -24.70 -7.86
CA VAL A 216 15.39 -23.74 -8.40
C VAL A 216 14.93 -24.13 -9.80
N PHE A 217 15.86 -24.61 -10.60
CA PHE A 217 15.64 -25.00 -11.98
C PHE A 217 16.26 -26.38 -12.25
N ASN A 218 15.49 -27.28 -12.81
CA ASN A 218 15.98 -28.58 -13.24
C ASN A 218 16.40 -28.49 -14.71
N SER A 219 17.70 -28.54 -14.97
CA SER A 219 18.27 -28.42 -16.32
C SER A 219 17.96 -29.63 -17.21
N GLU A 220 17.73 -30.79 -16.62
CA GLU A 220 17.46 -32.05 -17.36
C GLU A 220 16.06 -31.97 -18.02
N TYR A 221 15.08 -31.41 -17.30
CA TYR A 221 13.71 -31.30 -17.80
C TYR A 221 13.37 -29.90 -18.30
N GLY A 222 14.26 -28.92 -18.18
CA GLY A 222 14.02 -27.54 -18.58
C GLY A 222 12.91 -26.84 -17.80
N LEU A 223 12.62 -27.29 -16.59
CA LEU A 223 11.51 -26.82 -15.76
C LEU A 223 11.99 -26.23 -14.44
N TYR A 224 11.26 -25.22 -13.97
CA TYR A 224 11.41 -24.74 -12.59
C TYR A 224 10.79 -25.74 -11.62
N THR A 225 11.43 -25.92 -10.47
CA THR A 225 10.88 -26.75 -9.41
C THR A 225 9.57 -26.15 -8.92
N SER A 226 8.48 -26.90 -9.03
CA SER A 226 7.22 -26.53 -8.40
C SER A 226 7.32 -26.85 -6.91
N LEU A 227 7.16 -25.83 -6.08
CA LEU A 227 6.99 -26.04 -4.64
C LEU A 227 5.53 -26.50 -4.39
N PRO A 228 5.34 -27.49 -3.53
CA PRO A 228 4.01 -27.99 -3.16
C PRO A 228 3.16 -26.96 -2.43
#